data_c28061c2084cffeac25087088294d9f8
#
_entry.id   c28061c2084cffeac25087088294d9f8
#
_cell.length_a   1.000
_cell.length_b   1.000
_cell.length_c   1.000
_cell.angle_alpha   90.00
_cell.angle_beta   90.00
_cell.angle_gamma   90.00
#
_symmetry.space_group_name_H-M   'P 1'
#
loop_
_entity.id
_entity.type
_entity.pdbx_description
1 polymer ?
#
loop_
_entity_poly.entity_id
_entity_poly.type
_entity_poly.pdbx_seq_one_letter_code
_entity_poly.pdbx_strand_id
1 'polypeptide(L)'
;EDLSKGMAQKVQFITTILHNPKLIILDEPFSGLDPINSQLIKTEILNLKANKTSIILSTHNMNSVEEICDEAAIIHRSNKILEGKISQLKEKYIGKEWLIKYKGNQMSFSNAVWGGWKLIKHNNIYENIHLAEIELSKDLTINQFIKGVINHIEIIEILKKTPTMNDVFINSTLDE
;
A
#
# COMPACT_ATOMS: atom_id res chain seq x y z
N GLU A 1 -18.58 32.85 16.00
CA GLU A 1 -17.21 32.51 15.58
C GLU A 1 -17.32 31.49 14.43
N ASP A 2 -16.69 31.74 13.32
CA ASP A 2 -16.70 30.81 12.21
C ASP A 2 -15.79 29.61 12.53
N LEU A 3 -16.32 28.42 12.32
CA LEU A 3 -15.54 27.17 12.46
C LEU A 3 -14.42 27.13 11.39
N SER A 4 -13.23 26.67 11.76
CA SER A 4 -12.24 26.31 10.75
C SER A 4 -12.78 25.20 9.84
N LYS A 5 -12.28 25.10 8.59
CA LYS A 5 -12.70 24.05 7.64
C LYS A 5 -12.64 22.65 8.27
N GLY A 6 -11.56 22.34 8.99
CA GLY A 6 -11.41 21.05 9.67
C GLY A 6 -12.38 20.85 10.84
N MET A 7 -12.73 21.92 11.56
CA MET A 7 -13.76 21.84 12.63
C MET A 7 -15.15 21.61 12.02
N ALA A 8 -15.49 22.31 10.94
CA ALA A 8 -16.75 22.12 10.23
C ALA A 8 -16.89 20.67 9.73
N GLN A 9 -15.84 20.11 9.17
CA GLN A 9 -15.83 18.72 8.68
C GLN A 9 -15.99 17.70 9.82
N LYS A 10 -15.35 17.92 10.98
CA LYS A 10 -15.55 17.07 12.16
C LYS A 10 -16.99 17.15 12.68
N VAL A 11 -17.56 18.34 12.74
CA VAL A 11 -18.96 18.52 13.16
C VAL A 11 -19.89 17.80 12.18
N GLN A 12 -19.66 17.93 10.88
CA GLN A 12 -20.44 17.22 9.85
C GLN A 12 -20.33 15.71 10.02
N PHE A 13 -19.12 15.17 10.25
CA PHE A 13 -18.92 13.74 10.49
C PHE A 13 -19.66 13.27 11.75
N ILE A 14 -19.53 14.00 12.88
CA ILE A 14 -20.21 13.68 14.13
C ILE A 14 -21.73 13.66 13.94
N THR A 15 -22.30 14.67 13.28
CA THR A 15 -23.76 14.72 13.03
C THR A 15 -24.25 13.58 12.15
N THR A 16 -23.40 13.10 11.23
CA THR A 16 -23.70 11.97 10.36
C THR A 16 -23.78 10.64 11.12
N ILE A 17 -23.00 10.46 12.19
CA ILE A 17 -22.93 9.19 12.93
C ILE A 17 -23.80 9.19 14.21
N LEU A 18 -24.24 10.34 14.69
CA LEU A 18 -24.89 10.51 16.00
C LEU A 18 -26.15 9.64 16.20
N HIS A 19 -26.87 9.36 15.12
CA HIS A 19 -28.12 8.58 15.16
C HIS A 19 -27.91 7.07 14.91
N ASN A 20 -26.66 6.58 14.96
CA ASN A 20 -26.28 5.17 14.75
C ASN A 20 -26.81 4.59 13.42
N PRO A 21 -26.47 5.18 12.28
CA PRO A 21 -26.96 4.72 10.98
C PRO A 21 -26.45 3.33 10.63
N LYS A 22 -27.23 2.56 9.87
CA LYS A 22 -26.81 1.27 9.32
C LYS A 22 -25.90 1.40 8.09
N LEU A 23 -26.01 2.52 7.38
CA LEU A 23 -25.24 2.86 6.20
C LEU A 23 -24.79 4.32 6.27
N ILE A 24 -23.52 4.56 5.98
CA ILE A 24 -22.93 5.89 5.87
C ILE A 24 -22.30 6.02 4.49
N ILE A 25 -22.53 7.17 3.86
CA ILE A 25 -21.88 7.55 2.60
C ILE A 25 -21.03 8.80 2.87
N LEU A 26 -19.74 8.71 2.62
CA LEU A 26 -18.76 9.75 2.86
C LEU A 26 -18.08 10.15 1.55
N ASP A 27 -18.11 11.43 1.24
CA ASP A 27 -17.39 11.98 0.08
C ASP A 27 -16.18 12.76 0.56
N GLU A 28 -14.97 12.30 0.17
CA GLU A 28 -13.68 12.86 0.55
C GLU A 28 -13.56 13.21 2.05
N PRO A 29 -13.81 12.27 2.97
CA PRO A 29 -13.95 12.58 4.40
C PRO A 29 -12.65 13.08 5.05
N PHE A 30 -11.51 12.96 4.40
CA PHE A 30 -10.19 13.37 4.91
C PHE A 30 -9.70 14.67 4.28
N SER A 31 -10.41 15.22 3.31
CA SER A 31 -9.97 16.39 2.56
C SER A 31 -9.88 17.63 3.47
N GLY A 32 -8.70 18.29 3.45
CA GLY A 32 -8.48 19.52 4.24
C GLY A 32 -8.30 19.32 5.74
N LEU A 33 -8.20 18.08 6.22
CA LEU A 33 -7.78 17.77 7.58
C LEU A 33 -6.26 17.65 7.68
N ASP A 34 -5.73 18.08 8.83
CA ASP A 34 -4.36 17.75 9.20
C ASP A 34 -4.23 16.24 9.54
N PRO A 35 -3.00 15.69 9.59
CA PRO A 35 -2.78 14.27 9.83
C PRO A 35 -3.41 13.74 11.11
N ILE A 36 -3.42 14.51 12.20
CA ILE A 36 -3.96 14.10 13.50
C ILE A 36 -5.48 13.95 13.41
N ASN A 37 -6.15 14.95 12.85
CA ASN A 37 -7.61 14.94 12.68
C ASN A 37 -8.04 13.90 11.64
N SER A 38 -7.26 13.70 10.59
CA SER A 38 -7.48 12.62 9.61
C SER A 38 -7.43 11.24 10.27
N GLN A 39 -6.44 11.01 11.15
CA GLN A 39 -6.30 9.76 11.88
C GLN A 39 -7.45 9.52 12.87
N LEU A 40 -7.97 10.56 13.53
CA LEU A 40 -9.16 10.45 14.38
C LEU A 40 -10.38 9.97 13.59
N ILE A 41 -10.66 10.58 12.44
CA ILE A 41 -11.79 10.17 11.59
C ILE A 41 -11.60 8.74 11.06
N LYS A 42 -10.39 8.35 10.66
CA LYS A 42 -10.10 6.95 10.24
C LYS A 42 -10.38 5.95 11.36
N THR A 43 -9.92 6.25 12.57
CA THR A 43 -10.16 5.41 13.75
C THR A 43 -11.65 5.24 14.01
N GLU A 44 -12.43 6.32 13.92
CA GLU A 44 -13.87 6.26 14.13
C GLU A 44 -14.60 5.49 13.01
N ILE A 45 -14.16 5.63 11.76
CA ILE A 45 -14.67 4.81 10.64
C ILE A 45 -14.43 3.31 10.92
N LEU A 46 -13.25 2.94 11.41
CA LEU A 46 -12.94 1.54 11.77
C LEU A 46 -13.80 1.05 12.94
N ASN A 47 -14.07 1.90 13.95
CA ASN A 47 -14.97 1.59 15.06
C ASN A 47 -16.41 1.34 14.58
N LEU A 48 -16.93 2.21 13.72
CA LEU A 48 -18.25 2.05 13.10
C LEU A 48 -18.35 0.76 12.28
N LYS A 49 -17.31 0.43 11.52
CA LYS A 49 -17.20 -0.81 10.76
C LYS A 49 -17.21 -2.03 11.69
N ALA A 50 -16.44 -2.00 12.78
CA ALA A 50 -16.44 -3.06 13.80
C ALA A 50 -17.82 -3.27 14.43
N ASN A 51 -18.61 -2.20 14.55
CA ASN A 51 -20.01 -2.21 15.01
C ASN A 51 -21.03 -2.54 13.90
N LYS A 52 -20.54 -3.08 12.74
CA LYS A 52 -21.36 -3.54 11.62
C LYS A 52 -22.14 -2.44 10.88
N THR A 53 -21.69 -1.19 10.96
CA THR A 53 -22.15 -0.13 10.08
C THR A 53 -21.54 -0.33 8.70
N SER A 54 -22.36 -0.34 7.65
CA SER A 54 -21.89 -0.36 6.27
C SER A 54 -21.40 1.05 5.87
N ILE A 55 -20.24 1.14 5.24
CA ILE A 55 -19.65 2.43 4.89
C ILE A 55 -19.25 2.42 3.42
N ILE A 56 -19.71 3.42 2.68
CA ILE A 56 -19.26 3.73 1.33
C ILE A 56 -18.51 5.04 1.42
N LEU A 57 -17.28 5.08 0.92
CA LEU A 57 -16.53 6.32 0.86
C LEU A 57 -15.92 6.53 -0.53
N SER A 58 -15.94 7.77 -1.00
CA SER A 58 -15.17 8.20 -2.15
C SER A 58 -13.89 8.90 -1.67
N THR A 59 -12.78 8.60 -2.30
CA THR A 59 -11.51 9.30 -2.05
C THR A 59 -10.50 9.05 -3.17
N HIS A 60 -9.61 10.01 -3.37
CA HIS A 60 -8.43 9.87 -4.21
C HIS A 60 -7.18 9.48 -3.41
N ASN A 61 -7.27 9.32 -2.09
CA ASN A 61 -6.17 8.94 -1.22
C ASN A 61 -6.06 7.41 -1.12
N MET A 62 -5.23 6.82 -1.96
CA MET A 62 -5.05 5.36 -2.04
C MET A 62 -4.52 4.74 -0.74
N ASN A 63 -3.74 5.48 0.07
CA ASN A 63 -3.30 5.00 1.37
C ASN A 63 -4.48 4.81 2.33
N SER A 64 -5.42 5.76 2.34
CA SER A 64 -6.64 5.64 3.14
C SER A 64 -7.53 4.48 2.68
N VAL A 65 -7.63 4.25 1.36
CA VAL A 65 -8.32 3.09 0.81
C VAL A 65 -7.71 1.79 1.35
N GLU A 66 -6.38 1.67 1.32
CA GLU A 66 -5.67 0.48 1.79
C GLU A 66 -5.81 0.24 3.30
N GLU A 67 -5.87 1.33 4.10
CA GLU A 67 -5.96 1.24 5.56
C GLU A 67 -7.35 0.87 6.08
N ILE A 68 -8.42 1.33 5.42
CA ILE A 68 -9.77 1.26 6.00
C ILE A 68 -10.80 0.49 5.18
N CYS A 69 -10.58 0.30 3.86
CA CYS A 69 -11.53 -0.39 3.00
C CYS A 69 -11.28 -1.90 2.95
N ASP A 70 -12.34 -2.69 2.82
CA ASP A 70 -12.24 -4.12 2.49
C ASP A 70 -12.22 -4.33 0.99
N GLU A 71 -13.03 -3.54 0.28
CA GLU A 71 -13.23 -3.60 -1.15
C GLU A 71 -13.11 -2.20 -1.76
N ALA A 72 -12.72 -2.13 -3.01
CA ALA A 72 -12.67 -0.88 -3.75
C ALA A 72 -13.19 -1.06 -5.17
N ALA A 73 -13.74 0.04 -5.72
CA ALA A 73 -14.00 0.18 -7.13
C ALA A 73 -13.22 1.40 -7.65
N ILE A 74 -12.43 1.22 -8.70
CA ILE A 74 -11.68 2.29 -9.36
C ILE A 74 -12.49 2.79 -10.55
N ILE A 75 -12.76 4.11 -10.55
CA ILE A 75 -13.48 4.79 -11.62
C ILE A 75 -12.51 5.73 -12.33
N HIS A 76 -12.36 5.57 -13.63
CA HIS A 76 -11.56 6.43 -14.48
C HIS A 76 -12.35 6.81 -15.74
N ARG A 77 -12.31 8.08 -16.15
CA ARG A 77 -13.05 8.60 -17.32
C ARG A 77 -14.50 8.12 -17.38
N SER A 78 -15.21 8.18 -16.25
CA SER A 78 -16.60 7.74 -16.07
C SER A 78 -16.84 6.22 -16.25
N ASN A 79 -15.79 5.41 -16.37
CA ASN A 79 -15.87 3.96 -16.43
C ASN A 79 -15.34 3.32 -15.16
N LYS A 80 -15.99 2.23 -14.75
CA LYS A 80 -15.46 1.37 -13.67
C LYS A 80 -14.43 0.43 -14.29
N ILE A 81 -13.14 0.64 -13.98
CA ILE A 81 -12.03 -0.15 -14.54
C ILE A 81 -11.65 -1.36 -13.70
N LEU A 82 -11.81 -1.27 -12.38
CA LEU A 82 -11.54 -2.36 -11.46
C LEU A 82 -12.52 -2.34 -10.30
N GLU A 83 -12.86 -3.54 -9.76
CA GLU A 83 -13.54 -3.69 -8.48
C GLU A 83 -13.14 -4.99 -7.79
N GLY A 84 -13.24 -5.02 -6.48
CA GLY A 84 -13.07 -6.22 -5.66
C GLY A 84 -12.38 -5.95 -4.34
N LYS A 85 -12.02 -7.03 -3.65
CA LYS A 85 -11.29 -6.96 -2.38
C LYS A 85 -9.90 -6.37 -2.59
N ILE A 86 -9.48 -5.51 -1.67
CA ILE A 86 -8.16 -4.85 -1.71
C ILE A 86 -7.03 -5.88 -1.92
N SER A 87 -7.06 -6.99 -1.19
CA SER A 87 -6.06 -8.05 -1.32
C SER A 87 -6.01 -8.65 -2.73
N GLN A 88 -7.17 -8.93 -3.32
CA GLN A 88 -7.27 -9.51 -4.68
C GLN A 88 -6.86 -8.49 -5.76
N LEU A 89 -7.20 -7.22 -5.58
CA LEU A 89 -6.77 -6.16 -6.49
C LEU A 89 -5.25 -6.02 -6.48
N LYS A 90 -4.63 -6.02 -5.30
CA LYS A 90 -3.17 -5.98 -5.17
C LYS A 90 -2.51 -7.23 -5.77
N GLU A 91 -3.08 -8.40 -5.55
CA GLU A 91 -2.54 -9.68 -6.05
C GLU A 91 -2.41 -9.71 -7.58
N LYS A 92 -3.35 -9.12 -8.31
CA LYS A 92 -3.32 -9.04 -9.79
C LYS A 92 -2.09 -8.29 -10.32
N TYR A 93 -1.55 -7.36 -9.54
CA TYR A 93 -0.42 -6.52 -9.91
C TYR A 93 0.88 -6.90 -9.19
N ILE A 94 0.93 -8.07 -8.54
CA ILE A 94 2.17 -8.56 -7.95
C ILE A 94 3.20 -8.82 -9.05
N GLY A 95 4.25 -8.03 -9.03
CA GLY A 95 5.40 -8.15 -9.93
C GLY A 95 6.38 -9.25 -9.52
N LYS A 96 7.57 -9.19 -10.10
CA LYS A 96 8.70 -10.08 -9.82
C LYS A 96 9.74 -9.42 -8.91
N GLU A 97 9.31 -8.39 -8.20
CA GLU A 97 10.15 -7.60 -7.33
C GLU A 97 10.20 -8.21 -5.94
N TRP A 98 11.40 -8.16 -5.34
CA TRP A 98 11.68 -8.66 -4.02
C TRP A 98 12.48 -7.64 -3.22
N LEU A 99 12.18 -7.54 -1.95
CA LEU A 99 12.92 -6.77 -0.96
C LEU A 99 13.80 -7.74 -0.18
N ILE A 100 15.10 -7.47 -0.16
CA ILE A 100 16.08 -8.31 0.52
C ILE A 100 16.85 -7.44 1.50
N LYS A 101 16.66 -7.72 2.78
CA LYS A 101 17.45 -7.14 3.86
C LYS A 101 18.57 -8.10 4.19
N TYR A 102 19.78 -7.63 4.13
CA TYR A 102 20.95 -8.47 4.34
C TYR A 102 22.08 -7.73 5.08
N LYS A 103 22.96 -8.51 5.68
CA LYS A 103 24.21 -8.04 6.28
C LYS A 103 25.38 -8.55 5.46
N GLY A 104 26.33 -7.68 5.14
CA GLY A 104 27.50 -8.02 4.36
C GLY A 104 27.92 -6.93 3.39
N ASN A 105 28.84 -7.26 2.48
CA ASN A 105 29.36 -6.32 1.52
C ASN A 105 28.48 -6.22 0.28
N GLN A 106 28.17 -5.00 -0.17
CA GLN A 106 27.35 -4.75 -1.38
C GLN A 106 27.97 -5.37 -2.65
N MET A 107 29.28 -5.32 -2.82
CA MET A 107 29.94 -5.92 -3.97
C MET A 107 29.77 -7.45 -3.98
N SER A 108 29.87 -8.10 -2.81
CA SER A 108 29.63 -9.52 -2.66
C SER A 108 28.20 -9.90 -3.02
N PHE A 109 27.21 -9.09 -2.61
CA PHE A 109 25.82 -9.26 -2.99
C PHE A 109 25.63 -9.12 -4.51
N SER A 110 26.19 -8.07 -5.12
CA SER A 110 26.01 -7.77 -6.54
C SER A 110 26.70 -8.79 -7.46
N ASN A 111 27.80 -9.39 -7.01
CA ASN A 111 28.60 -10.33 -7.78
C ASN A 111 28.21 -11.81 -7.55
N ALA A 112 27.38 -12.09 -6.54
CA ALA A 112 27.06 -13.45 -6.12
C ALA A 112 26.19 -14.23 -7.11
N VAL A 113 25.42 -13.53 -7.96
CA VAL A 113 24.53 -14.17 -8.95
C VAL A 113 24.84 -13.63 -10.35
N TRP A 114 25.25 -14.52 -11.24
CA TRP A 114 25.54 -14.20 -12.63
C TRP A 114 24.24 -14.16 -13.47
N GLY A 115 23.67 -12.96 -13.60
CA GLY A 115 22.53 -12.72 -14.49
C GLY A 115 21.17 -13.16 -13.93
N GLY A 116 20.14 -12.89 -14.69
CA GLY A 116 18.76 -13.28 -14.35
C GLY A 116 18.09 -12.39 -13.29
N TRP A 117 18.71 -11.31 -12.84
CA TRP A 117 18.12 -10.34 -11.91
C TRP A 117 18.62 -8.92 -12.18
N LYS A 118 17.87 -7.97 -11.72
CA LYS A 118 18.17 -6.53 -11.82
C LYS A 118 18.06 -5.89 -10.46
N LEU A 119 19.06 -5.13 -10.06
CA LEU A 119 18.99 -4.28 -8.87
C LEU A 119 18.21 -3.02 -9.24
N ILE A 120 17.07 -2.80 -8.58
CA ILE A 120 16.21 -1.62 -8.77
C ILE A 120 16.66 -0.51 -7.85
N LYS A 121 16.82 -0.83 -6.55
CA LYS A 121 17.19 0.12 -5.53
C LYS A 121 18.06 -0.53 -4.46
N HIS A 122 18.99 0.24 -3.92
CA HIS A 122 19.84 -0.20 -2.83
C HIS A 122 20.03 0.91 -1.82
N ASN A 123 19.76 0.62 -0.56
CA ASN A 123 19.92 1.54 0.56
C ASN A 123 20.77 0.89 1.64
N ASN A 124 21.66 1.68 2.23
CA ASN A 124 22.32 1.31 3.47
C ASN A 124 21.44 1.76 4.63
N ILE A 125 21.01 0.84 5.51
CA ILE A 125 20.15 1.15 6.66
C ILE A 125 21.01 1.46 7.89
N TYR A 126 22.00 0.60 8.16
CA TYR A 126 22.99 0.73 9.22
C TYR A 126 24.33 0.20 8.74
N GLU A 127 25.36 0.31 9.57
CA GLU A 127 26.67 -0.23 9.28
C GLU A 127 26.55 -1.73 8.92
N ASN A 128 26.93 -2.09 7.68
CA ASN A 128 26.84 -3.44 7.11
C ASN A 128 25.43 -4.04 6.98
N ILE A 129 24.35 -3.28 7.19
CA ILE A 129 22.97 -3.74 6.92
C ILE A 129 22.38 -2.96 5.76
N HIS A 130 21.99 -3.69 4.74
CA HIS A 130 21.50 -3.15 3.47
C HIS A 130 20.07 -3.64 3.17
N LEU A 131 19.33 -2.83 2.45
CA LEU A 131 18.05 -3.17 1.85
C LEU A 131 18.19 -3.05 0.33
N ALA A 132 18.08 -4.16 -0.36
CA ALA A 132 18.07 -4.22 -1.80
C ALA A 132 16.66 -4.52 -2.32
N GLU A 133 16.22 -3.78 -3.31
CA GLU A 133 15.06 -4.08 -4.12
C GLU A 133 15.54 -4.66 -5.45
N ILE A 134 15.12 -5.88 -5.75
CA ILE A 134 15.55 -6.61 -6.95
C ILE A 134 14.35 -7.04 -7.77
N GLU A 135 14.52 -7.13 -9.08
CA GLU A 135 13.58 -7.75 -10.01
C GLU A 135 14.20 -9.03 -10.54
N LEU A 136 13.48 -10.14 -10.47
CA LEU A 136 13.92 -11.41 -11.04
C LEU A 136 13.45 -11.56 -12.48
N SER A 137 14.28 -12.11 -13.35
CA SER A 137 13.90 -12.49 -14.72
C SER A 137 12.84 -13.60 -14.73
N LYS A 138 12.28 -13.89 -15.91
CA LYS A 138 11.27 -14.96 -16.05
C LYS A 138 11.79 -16.34 -15.67
N ASP A 139 13.08 -16.55 -15.85
CA ASP A 139 13.72 -17.87 -15.74
C ASP A 139 14.41 -18.10 -14.39
N LEU A 140 14.48 -17.08 -13.52
CA LEU A 140 15.12 -17.16 -12.21
C LEU A 140 14.08 -17.17 -11.09
N THR A 141 14.11 -18.21 -10.27
CA THR A 141 13.30 -18.30 -9.06
C THR A 141 14.02 -17.65 -7.89
N ILE A 142 13.27 -17.20 -6.89
CA ILE A 142 13.86 -16.66 -5.64
C ILE A 142 14.77 -17.68 -4.93
N ASN A 143 14.43 -18.97 -5.01
CA ASN A 143 15.24 -20.03 -4.40
C ASN A 143 16.62 -20.18 -5.10
N GLN A 144 16.67 -20.02 -6.41
CA GLN A 144 17.93 -20.02 -7.17
C GLN A 144 18.77 -18.79 -6.84
N PHE A 145 18.12 -17.62 -6.73
CA PHE A 145 18.78 -16.40 -6.27
C PHE A 145 19.38 -16.56 -4.87
N ILE A 146 18.60 -17.06 -3.91
CA ILE A 146 19.05 -17.31 -2.53
C ILE A 146 20.29 -18.23 -2.52
N LYS A 147 20.25 -19.33 -3.27
CA LYS A 147 21.40 -20.27 -3.37
C LYS A 147 22.66 -19.57 -3.88
N GLY A 148 22.53 -18.59 -4.76
CA GLY A 148 23.68 -17.82 -5.25
C GLY A 148 24.26 -16.87 -4.22
N VAL A 149 23.45 -16.25 -3.37
CA VAL A 149 23.90 -15.19 -2.46
C VAL A 149 24.24 -15.67 -1.04
N ILE A 150 23.67 -16.79 -0.58
CA ILE A 150 23.74 -17.24 0.82
C ILE A 150 25.15 -17.49 1.33
N ASN A 151 26.11 -17.82 0.47
CA ASN A 151 27.50 -18.03 0.85
C ASN A 151 28.32 -16.73 0.91
N HIS A 152 27.74 -15.60 0.49
CA HIS A 152 28.44 -14.32 0.36
C HIS A 152 27.91 -13.24 1.29
N ILE A 153 26.69 -13.41 1.78
CA ILE A 153 25.97 -12.47 2.65
C ILE A 153 25.16 -13.23 3.69
N GLU A 154 24.82 -12.56 4.79
CA GLU A 154 23.85 -13.04 5.78
C GLU A 154 22.48 -12.43 5.44
N ILE A 155 21.53 -13.26 5.01
CA ILE A 155 20.17 -12.82 4.71
C ILE A 155 19.40 -12.66 6.03
N ILE A 156 18.87 -11.46 6.27
CA ILE A 156 18.05 -11.15 7.46
C ILE A 156 16.58 -11.34 7.13
N GLU A 157 16.14 -10.87 5.94
CA GLU A 157 14.74 -10.91 5.54
C GLU A 157 14.61 -10.93 4.02
N ILE A 158 13.64 -11.69 3.52
CA ILE A 158 13.25 -11.68 2.11
C ILE A 158 11.74 -11.54 2.03
N LEU A 159 11.27 -10.50 1.38
CA LEU A 159 9.85 -10.24 1.16
C LEU A 159 9.56 -10.09 -0.32
N LYS A 160 8.52 -10.74 -0.80
CA LYS A 160 7.97 -10.42 -2.12
C LYS A 160 7.31 -9.05 -2.04
N LYS A 161 7.69 -8.13 -2.92
CA LYS A 161 7.12 -6.78 -2.91
C LYS A 161 5.65 -6.87 -3.32
N THR A 162 4.78 -6.44 -2.42
CA THR A 162 3.36 -6.33 -2.68
C THR A 162 3.06 -4.92 -3.15
N PRO A 163 2.37 -4.74 -4.29
CA PRO A 163 2.01 -3.41 -4.76
C PRO A 163 1.10 -2.70 -3.76
N THR A 164 1.18 -1.38 -3.69
CA THR A 164 0.25 -0.54 -2.96
C THR A 164 -1.03 -0.33 -3.79
N MET A 165 -2.11 0.14 -3.17
CA MET A 165 -3.31 0.55 -3.93
C MET A 165 -3.03 1.71 -4.89
N ASN A 166 -2.02 2.53 -4.59
CA ASN A 166 -1.55 3.55 -5.53
C ASN A 166 -0.92 2.94 -6.79
N ASP A 167 -0.10 1.89 -6.63
CA ASP A 167 0.46 1.16 -7.78
C ASP A 167 -0.63 0.47 -8.61
N VAL A 168 -1.63 -0.11 -7.94
CA VAL A 168 -2.80 -0.70 -8.61
C VAL A 168 -3.55 0.35 -9.43
N PHE A 169 -3.80 1.53 -8.84
CA PHE A 169 -4.47 2.64 -9.52
C PHE A 169 -3.69 3.09 -10.76
N ILE A 170 -2.38 3.37 -10.61
CA ILE A 170 -1.54 3.82 -11.72
C ILE A 170 -1.52 2.78 -12.84
N ASN A 171 -1.25 1.52 -12.53
CA ASN A 171 -1.14 0.48 -13.55
C ASN A 171 -2.49 0.22 -14.24
N SER A 172 -3.59 0.20 -13.50
CA SER A 172 -4.92 0.00 -14.08
C SER A 172 -5.39 1.12 -15.01
N THR A 173 -4.86 2.34 -14.83
CA THR A 173 -5.17 3.50 -15.69
C THR A 173 -4.25 3.63 -16.90
N LEU A 174 -3.09 2.96 -16.89
CA LEU A 174 -2.14 2.91 -18.02
C LEU A 174 -2.46 1.79 -19.01
N ASP A 175 -3.18 0.75 -18.56
CA ASP A 175 -3.57 -0.40 -19.40
C ASP A 175 -4.78 -0.11 -20.31
N GLU A 176 -5.37 1.09 -20.22
CA GLU A 176 -6.42 1.62 -21.12
C GLU A 176 -5.84 2.56 -22.21
#